data_f9a4a06c8e0e2e6c28fa468e56563b4b
#
_entry.id   f9a4a06c8e0e2e6c28fa468e56563b4b
#
_cell.length_a   1.000
_cell.length_b   1.000
_cell.length_c   1.000
_cell.angle_alpha   90.00
_cell.angle_beta   90.00
_cell.angle_gamma   90.00
#
_symmetry.space_group_name_H-M   'P 1'
#
loop_
_entity.id
_entity.type
_entity.pdbx_description
1 polymer ?
#
loop_
_entity_poly.entity_id
_entity_poly.type
_entity_poly.pdbx_seq_one_letter_code
_entity_poly.pdbx_strand_id
1 'polypeptide(L)'
;LFGSQAADTEDSGNLAGVKNPAVDSLISHMVGAQTKPDFLAACRALERVVSHEHYLLPQWYSPVHRLAYNAWRLAKPAVVPAYFQGEAWAIDTWWSRQP
;
A
#
# COMPACT_ATOMS: atom_id res chain seq x y z
N LEU A 1 10.52 3.30 -4.85
CA LEU A 1 9.84 4.60 -4.86
C LEU A 1 10.68 5.76 -4.36
N PHE A 2 11.48 5.61 -3.30
CA PHE A 2 12.17 6.72 -2.65
C PHE A 2 13.70 6.61 -2.65
N GLY A 3 14.28 5.60 -3.29
CA GLY A 3 15.74 5.42 -3.32
C GLY A 3 16.41 6.46 -4.21
N SER A 4 17.56 7.01 -3.75
CA SER A 4 18.30 8.07 -4.44
C SER A 4 18.73 7.68 -5.85
N GLN A 5 19.04 6.39 -6.08
CA GLN A 5 19.45 5.89 -7.40
C GLN A 5 18.32 6.02 -8.45
N ALA A 6 17.08 5.98 -8.02
CA ALA A 6 15.92 6.09 -8.91
C ALA A 6 15.52 7.54 -9.21
N ALA A 7 16.12 8.52 -8.52
CA ALA A 7 15.69 9.92 -8.64
C ALA A 7 16.00 10.54 -10.01
N ASP A 8 17.08 10.09 -10.66
CA ASP A 8 17.49 10.59 -11.98
C ASP A 8 17.21 9.58 -13.11
N THR A 9 16.47 8.52 -12.80
CA THR A 9 16.12 7.50 -13.79
C THR A 9 14.77 7.83 -14.40
N GLU A 10 14.72 7.98 -15.70
CA GLU A 10 13.48 8.20 -16.44
C GLU A 10 12.52 7.01 -16.23
N ASP A 11 11.24 7.28 -16.13
CA ASP A 11 10.17 6.29 -15.81
C ASP A 11 10.32 5.57 -14.46
N SER A 12 11.15 6.09 -13.56
CA SER A 12 11.25 5.53 -12.21
C SER A 12 10.02 5.89 -11.36
N GLY A 13 9.77 5.06 -10.33
CA GLY A 13 8.73 5.33 -9.35
C GLY A 13 9.08 6.43 -8.32
N ASN A 14 10.27 7.04 -8.38
CA ASN A 14 10.69 8.13 -7.48
C ASN A 14 10.24 9.48 -8.03
N LEU A 15 8.94 9.69 -8.15
CA LEU A 15 8.35 10.90 -8.73
C LEU A 15 8.69 12.18 -7.96
N ALA A 16 8.98 12.08 -6.67
CA ALA A 16 9.35 13.22 -5.84
C ALA A 16 10.85 13.58 -5.95
N GLY A 17 11.65 12.82 -6.70
CA GLY A 17 13.08 13.05 -6.85
C GLY A 17 13.86 12.96 -5.55
N VAL A 18 13.43 12.11 -4.62
CA VAL A 18 14.05 11.98 -3.30
C VAL A 18 15.49 11.52 -3.41
N LYS A 19 16.40 12.31 -2.86
CA LYS A 19 17.84 12.02 -2.73
C LYS A 19 18.27 12.27 -1.29
N ASN A 20 18.06 11.28 -0.43
CA ASN A 20 18.33 11.40 0.99
C ASN A 20 19.02 10.14 1.51
N PRO A 21 20.29 10.23 1.98
CA PRO A 21 21.02 9.07 2.49
C PRO A 21 20.33 8.37 3.68
N ALA A 22 19.60 9.11 4.50
CA ALA A 22 18.83 8.52 5.60
C ALA A 22 17.67 7.64 5.06
N VAL A 23 17.00 8.09 3.99
CA VAL A 23 15.98 7.29 3.31
C VAL A 23 16.58 6.02 2.71
N ASP A 24 17.74 6.13 2.03
CA ASP A 24 18.42 4.97 1.44
C ASP A 24 18.84 3.95 2.51
N SER A 25 19.35 4.43 3.64
CA SER A 25 19.71 3.58 4.78
C SER A 25 18.48 2.86 5.35
N LEU A 26 17.37 3.55 5.53
CA LEU A 26 16.13 2.97 6.05
C LEU A 26 15.52 1.95 5.08
N ILE A 27 15.58 2.21 3.78
CA ILE A 27 15.17 1.24 2.75
C ILE A 27 16.02 -0.02 2.83
N SER A 28 17.35 0.13 2.96
CA SER A 28 18.27 -1.00 3.10
C SER A 28 17.97 -1.82 4.36
N HIS A 29 17.69 -1.17 5.49
CA HIS A 29 17.27 -1.84 6.72
C HIS A 29 15.95 -2.58 6.55
N MET A 30 14.97 -1.98 5.88
CA MET A 30 13.69 -2.61 5.60
C MET A 30 13.85 -3.89 4.78
N VAL A 31 14.64 -3.82 3.71
CA VAL A 31 14.89 -4.97 2.82
C VAL A 31 15.69 -6.07 3.54
N GLY A 32 16.63 -5.67 4.39
CA GLY A 32 17.48 -6.61 5.17
C GLY A 32 16.85 -7.14 6.45
N ALA A 33 15.66 -6.67 6.85
CA ALA A 33 15.04 -7.03 8.12
C ALA A 33 14.71 -8.53 8.18
N GLN A 34 15.18 -9.20 9.24
CA GLN A 34 14.96 -10.63 9.45
C GLN A 34 13.74 -10.92 10.34
N THR A 35 13.26 -9.92 11.04
CA THR A 35 12.11 -10.05 11.93
C THR A 35 11.02 -9.04 11.60
N LYS A 36 9.77 -9.40 11.89
CA LYS A 36 8.64 -8.47 11.71
C LYS A 36 8.76 -7.20 12.56
N PRO A 37 9.19 -7.24 13.82
CA PRO A 37 9.42 -6.02 14.60
C PRO A 37 10.43 -5.07 13.97
N ASP A 38 11.57 -5.57 13.49
CA ASP A 38 12.61 -4.77 12.86
C ASP A 38 12.11 -4.13 11.56
N PHE A 39 11.42 -4.91 10.75
CA PHE A 39 10.78 -4.40 9.54
C PHE A 39 9.80 -3.26 9.85
N LEU A 40 8.92 -3.45 10.83
CA LEU A 40 7.96 -2.41 11.23
C LEU A 40 8.63 -1.17 11.82
N ALA A 41 9.73 -1.33 12.55
CA ALA A 41 10.50 -0.22 13.08
C ALA A 41 11.12 0.61 11.94
N ALA A 42 11.72 -0.04 10.95
CA ALA A 42 12.28 0.62 9.77
C ALA A 42 11.19 1.33 8.94
N CYS A 43 10.03 0.70 8.74
CA CYS A 43 8.88 1.31 8.05
C CYS A 43 8.40 2.59 8.76
N ARG A 44 8.24 2.55 10.08
CA ARG A 44 7.81 3.72 10.86
C ARG A 44 8.84 4.84 10.85
N ALA A 45 10.13 4.50 10.87
CA ALA A 45 11.20 5.49 10.74
C ALA A 45 11.17 6.15 9.36
N LEU A 46 11.03 5.35 8.30
CA LEU A 46 10.91 5.86 6.93
C LEU A 46 9.69 6.79 6.77
N GLU A 47 8.53 6.38 7.29
CA GLU A 47 7.31 7.19 7.27
C GLU A 47 7.53 8.57 7.92
N ARG A 48 8.21 8.60 9.08
CA ARG A 48 8.51 9.87 9.78
C ARG A 48 9.42 10.78 8.94
N VAL A 49 10.47 10.22 8.34
CA VAL A 49 11.38 11.02 7.49
C VAL A 49 10.65 11.55 6.27
N VAL A 50 9.92 10.70 5.56
CA VAL A 50 9.18 11.08 4.35
C VAL A 50 8.12 12.15 4.64
N SER A 51 7.43 12.04 5.78
CA SER A 51 6.41 13.01 6.21
C SER A 51 7.03 14.32 6.67
N HIS A 52 8.17 14.28 7.38
CA HIS A 52 8.84 15.48 7.90
C HIS A 52 9.46 16.31 6.77
N GLU A 53 10.05 15.65 5.80
CA GLU A 53 10.65 16.31 4.63
C GLU A 53 9.63 16.76 3.58
N HIS A 54 8.36 16.48 3.81
CA HIS A 54 7.25 16.86 2.91
C HIS A 54 7.39 16.36 1.47
N TYR A 55 8.05 15.21 1.28
CA TYR A 55 8.13 14.57 -0.05
C TYR A 55 6.76 14.12 -0.58
N LEU A 56 5.82 13.90 0.33
CA LEU A 56 4.44 13.56 0.04
C LEU A 56 3.49 14.43 0.87
N LEU A 57 2.40 14.81 0.26
CA LEU A 57 1.26 15.41 0.93
C LEU A 57 0.18 14.32 1.11
N PRO A 58 0.11 13.69 2.29
CA PRO A 58 -0.90 12.68 2.54
C PRO A 58 -2.28 13.31 2.40
N GLN A 59 -3.03 12.78 1.47
CA GLN A 59 -4.41 13.19 1.25
C GLN A 59 -5.34 12.32 2.11
N TRP A 60 -6.61 12.52 1.95
CA TRP A 60 -7.62 11.70 2.56
C TRP A 60 -7.72 10.33 1.87
N TYR A 61 -7.96 9.27 2.62
CA TYR A 61 -8.35 7.98 2.08
C TYR A 61 -9.63 7.47 2.78
N SER A 62 -10.41 6.66 2.09
CA SER A 62 -11.54 5.97 2.68
C SER A 62 -11.10 4.61 3.22
N PRO A 63 -11.25 4.33 4.52
CA PRO A 63 -10.93 3.01 5.07
C PRO A 63 -11.98 1.94 4.73
N VAL A 64 -13.00 2.31 3.96
CA VAL A 64 -14.11 1.43 3.59
C VAL A 64 -14.37 1.47 2.09
N HIS A 65 -14.61 0.33 1.50
CA HIS A 65 -15.15 0.20 0.15
C HIS A 65 -16.68 0.19 0.21
N ARG A 66 -17.30 1.15 -0.46
CA ARG A 66 -18.75 1.24 -0.53
C ARG A 66 -19.22 0.51 -1.80
N LEU A 67 -19.92 -0.58 -1.62
CA LEU A 67 -20.44 -1.40 -2.70
C LEU A 67 -21.97 -1.44 -2.64
N ALA A 68 -22.62 -1.18 -3.79
CA ALA A 68 -24.03 -1.42 -3.98
C ALA A 68 -24.20 -2.64 -4.90
N TYR A 69 -24.98 -3.61 -4.46
CA TYR A 69 -25.22 -4.82 -5.23
C TYR A 69 -26.63 -5.37 -5.00
N ASN A 70 -27.10 -6.18 -5.93
CA ASN A 70 -28.37 -6.83 -5.82
C ASN A 70 -28.27 -8.09 -4.95
N ALA A 71 -28.63 -8.00 -3.68
CA ALA A 71 -28.55 -9.08 -2.71
C ALA A 71 -29.46 -10.28 -3.01
N TRP A 72 -30.47 -10.13 -3.85
CA TRP A 72 -31.33 -11.22 -4.30
C TRP A 72 -30.63 -12.11 -5.34
N ARG A 73 -29.78 -11.51 -6.16
CA ARG A 73 -29.08 -12.18 -7.26
C ARG A 73 -27.68 -12.63 -6.91
N LEU A 74 -27.00 -11.92 -6.01
CA LEU A 74 -25.62 -12.15 -5.69
C LEU A 74 -25.45 -12.55 -4.22
N ALA A 75 -24.59 -13.50 -3.99
CA ALA A 75 -24.11 -13.88 -2.69
C ALA A 75 -22.61 -13.63 -2.58
N LYS A 76 -22.13 -13.41 -1.38
CA LYS A 76 -20.73 -13.13 -1.09
C LYS A 76 -20.25 -13.96 0.10
N PRO A 77 -18.93 -14.22 0.22
CA PRO A 77 -18.35 -14.85 1.40
C PRO A 77 -18.64 -14.02 2.66
N ALA A 78 -18.82 -14.70 3.79
CA ALA A 78 -18.92 -14.06 5.09
C ALA A 78 -17.59 -13.46 5.55
N VAL A 79 -16.47 -14.07 5.13
CA VAL A 79 -15.12 -13.64 5.49
C VAL A 79 -14.52 -12.83 4.34
N VAL A 80 -14.06 -11.64 4.64
CA VAL A 80 -13.34 -10.79 3.71
C VAL A 80 -11.84 -11.06 3.89
N PRO A 81 -11.07 -11.31 2.82
CA PRO A 81 -9.63 -11.47 2.92
C PRO A 81 -8.96 -10.24 3.53
N ALA A 82 -7.88 -10.46 4.31
CA ALA A 82 -7.15 -9.36 4.97
C ALA A 82 -6.49 -8.39 3.98
N TYR A 83 -6.11 -8.90 2.80
CA TYR A 83 -5.48 -8.11 1.73
C TYR A 83 -6.24 -8.37 0.43
N PHE A 84 -7.00 -7.39 -0.02
CA PHE A 84 -7.76 -7.49 -1.28
C PHE A 84 -7.93 -6.10 -1.90
N GLN A 85 -8.11 -6.10 -3.21
CA GLN A 85 -8.65 -4.95 -3.92
C GLN A 85 -10.17 -5.14 -4.03
N GLY A 86 -10.93 -4.13 -3.67
CA GLY A 86 -12.39 -4.26 -3.51
C GLY A 86 -13.11 -4.84 -4.71
N GLU A 87 -12.73 -4.40 -5.91
CA GLU A 87 -13.31 -4.87 -7.17
C GLU A 87 -12.92 -6.31 -7.48
N ALA A 88 -11.63 -6.65 -7.33
CA ALA A 88 -11.13 -7.99 -7.59
C ALA A 88 -11.78 -9.00 -6.62
N TRP A 89 -11.93 -8.66 -5.35
CA TRP A 89 -12.61 -9.52 -4.41
C TRP A 89 -14.05 -9.84 -4.82
N ALA A 90 -14.80 -8.85 -5.28
CA ALA A 90 -16.16 -9.06 -5.73
C ALA A 90 -16.23 -9.95 -6.97
N ILE A 91 -15.34 -9.73 -7.95
CA ILE A 91 -15.31 -10.50 -9.21
C ILE A 91 -14.90 -11.95 -8.94
N ASP A 92 -13.87 -12.16 -8.11
CA ASP A 92 -13.25 -13.49 -7.93
C ASP A 92 -13.99 -14.38 -6.95
N THR A 93 -14.77 -13.80 -6.01
CA THR A 93 -15.30 -14.58 -4.88
C THR A 93 -16.82 -14.54 -4.72
N TRP A 94 -17.51 -13.64 -5.41
CA TRP A 94 -18.96 -13.58 -5.34
C TRP A 94 -19.59 -14.53 -6.36
N TRP A 95 -20.78 -15.03 -6.05
CA TRP A 95 -21.49 -15.97 -6.93
C TRP A 95 -22.93 -15.58 -7.12
N SER A 96 -23.51 -16.04 -8.22
CA SER A 96 -24.93 -15.89 -8.49
C SER A 96 -25.73 -16.81 -7.55
N ARG A 97 -26.77 -16.28 -6.95
CA ARG A 97 -27.79 -17.09 -6.30
C ARG A 97 -28.61 -17.72 -7.43
N GLN A 98 -28.70 -19.02 -7.44
CA GLN A 98 -29.65 -19.68 -8.33
C GLN A 98 -31.07 -19.34 -7.90
N PRO A 99 -32.00 -19.15 -8.86
CA PRO A 99 -33.40 -18.91 -8.57
C PRO A 99 -34.05 -20.10 -7.87
#